data_f86256e507fa2caae48ca9965601de4c
#
_entry.id   f86256e507fa2caae48ca9965601de4c
#
_cell.length_a   1.000
_cell.length_b   1.000
_cell.length_c   1.000
_cell.angle_alpha   90.00
_cell.angle_beta   90.00
_cell.angle_gamma   90.00
#
_symmetry.space_group_name_H-M   'P 1'
#
loop_
_entity.id
_entity.type
_entity.pdbx_description
1 polymer ?
#
loop_
_entity_poly.entity_id
_entity_poly.type
_entity_poly.pdbx_seq_one_letter_code
_entity_poly.pdbx_strand_id
1 'polypeptide(L)'
;MLKSYRSGGKNYRNVIVIGENVAAKNLAKLFNQRQDLGYRFFGFFSDKVNNSKKYLGIIQKAFQFVLDKSVDEIYCESSTITQTQLNEIRKFTSYHKIEFRLIPENKAIYSKDYILEHYGTLPVLKPKQLPFEKFETHLIKRVFDVLFSILICVTVLLWLFPIVFILVKIDSRGPFFFKQKRDGINGKQFYCYKIRSMKINEEAHEKQAVKNDKRITKIGSFLRSTSLDELPQFFNVLKGDMSVVGPRPHINVQTEKYIKEVDNYLTRNSVKPGITGLAQISGYRGEVVEKSDIKNRVKFDVFYIENWSFFLDLKIGAIFGR
;
A
#
# COMPACT_ATOMS: atom_id res chain seq x y z
N MET A 1 -24.35 27.29 8.41
CA MET A 1 -23.07 27.76 8.99
C MET A 1 -21.87 27.61 8.06
N LEU A 2 -21.51 26.44 7.52
CA LEU A 2 -20.34 26.26 6.63
C LEU A 2 -20.38 27.08 5.34
N LYS A 3 -21.53 27.24 4.69
CA LYS A 3 -21.69 28.05 3.47
C LYS A 3 -21.40 29.54 3.71
N SER A 4 -21.91 30.11 4.80
CA SER A 4 -21.66 31.50 5.18
C SER A 4 -20.21 31.78 5.59
N TYR A 5 -19.55 30.77 6.21
CA TYR A 5 -18.13 30.85 6.59
C TYR A 5 -17.19 30.85 5.37
N ARG A 6 -17.54 30.06 4.33
CA ARG A 6 -16.81 29.99 3.07
C ARG A 6 -17.02 31.24 2.19
N SER A 7 -18.22 31.80 2.14
CA SER A 7 -18.48 33.05 1.43
C SER A 7 -17.71 34.25 2.00
N GLY A 8 -17.28 34.18 3.27
CA GLY A 8 -16.43 35.17 3.93
C GLY A 8 -14.92 35.03 3.69
N GLY A 9 -14.49 34.24 2.72
CA GLY A 9 -13.07 34.12 2.32
C GLY A 9 -12.19 33.20 3.18
N LYS A 10 -12.78 32.35 4.01
CA LYS A 10 -12.05 31.42 4.85
C LYS A 10 -12.26 29.96 4.41
N ASN A 11 -11.20 29.14 4.51
CA ASN A 11 -11.22 27.71 4.19
C ASN A 11 -11.49 27.39 2.70
N TYR A 12 -10.75 28.06 1.80
CA TYR A 12 -10.74 27.70 0.38
C TYR A 12 -9.79 26.55 0.10
N ARG A 13 -10.19 25.70 -0.86
CA ARG A 13 -9.31 24.74 -1.51
C ARG A 13 -8.78 25.34 -2.81
N ASN A 14 -7.48 25.37 -2.95
CA ASN A 14 -6.79 25.84 -4.14
C ASN A 14 -6.85 24.74 -5.21
N VAL A 15 -7.38 25.07 -6.39
CA VAL A 15 -7.59 24.08 -7.44
C VAL A 15 -7.03 24.53 -8.77
N ILE A 16 -6.49 23.57 -9.53
CA ILE A 16 -6.10 23.73 -10.94
C ILE A 16 -6.82 22.69 -11.80
N VAL A 17 -6.89 22.96 -13.10
CA VAL A 17 -7.41 22.02 -14.09
C VAL A 17 -6.32 21.72 -15.11
N ILE A 18 -6.07 20.44 -15.36
CA ILE A 18 -5.17 19.95 -16.41
C ILE A 18 -6.01 19.43 -17.56
N GLY A 19 -5.73 19.90 -18.76
CA GLY A 19 -6.57 19.72 -19.94
C GLY A 19 -7.61 20.81 -20.09
N GLU A 20 -8.09 21.02 -21.31
CA GLU A 20 -9.04 22.10 -21.62
C GLU A 20 -10.05 21.67 -22.67
N ASN A 21 -11.18 21.14 -22.21
CA ASN A 21 -12.35 20.88 -23.03
C ASN A 21 -13.58 21.61 -22.49
N VAL A 22 -14.74 21.37 -23.07
CA VAL A 22 -16.01 22.02 -22.67
C VAL A 22 -16.35 21.70 -21.22
N ALA A 23 -16.15 20.44 -20.76
CA ALA A 23 -16.46 20.05 -19.40
C ALA A 23 -15.52 20.73 -18.38
N ALA A 24 -14.21 20.81 -18.68
CA ALA A 24 -13.24 21.55 -17.88
C ALA A 24 -13.57 23.05 -17.75
N LYS A 25 -13.98 23.70 -18.86
CA LYS A 25 -14.43 25.08 -18.86
C LYS A 25 -15.69 25.29 -18.03
N ASN A 26 -16.66 24.39 -18.13
CA ASN A 26 -17.88 24.42 -17.32
C ASN A 26 -17.58 24.26 -15.83
N LEU A 27 -16.68 23.36 -15.45
CA LEU A 27 -16.25 23.20 -14.07
C LEU A 27 -15.56 24.47 -13.53
N ALA A 28 -14.66 25.07 -14.32
CA ALA A 28 -14.00 26.32 -13.95
C ALA A 28 -14.99 27.48 -13.80
N LYS A 29 -16.00 27.55 -14.68
CA LYS A 29 -17.11 28.54 -14.57
C LYS A 29 -17.90 28.32 -13.28
N LEU A 30 -18.21 27.06 -12.93
CA LEU A 30 -18.89 26.71 -11.68
C LEU A 30 -18.11 27.21 -10.46
N PHE A 31 -16.81 26.93 -10.37
CA PHE A 31 -15.97 27.36 -9.25
C PHE A 31 -15.90 28.89 -9.10
N ASN A 32 -15.89 29.62 -10.23
CA ASN A 32 -15.89 31.07 -10.18
C ASN A 32 -17.26 31.67 -9.80
N GLN A 33 -18.36 31.02 -10.19
CA GLN A 33 -19.72 31.51 -9.90
C GLN A 33 -20.20 31.09 -8.50
N ARG A 34 -19.77 29.96 -8.01
CA ARG A 34 -20.22 29.36 -6.75
C ARG A 34 -19.10 29.39 -5.71
N GLN A 35 -18.76 30.57 -5.21
CA GLN A 35 -17.77 30.78 -4.15
C GLN A 35 -18.15 30.06 -2.82
N ASP A 36 -19.46 29.83 -2.61
CA ASP A 36 -19.98 29.07 -1.48
C ASP A 36 -19.53 27.59 -1.44
N LEU A 37 -19.04 27.06 -2.57
CA LEU A 37 -18.41 25.73 -2.61
C LEU A 37 -17.01 25.70 -1.99
N GLY A 38 -16.37 26.87 -1.79
CA GLY A 38 -15.06 26.99 -1.13
C GLY A 38 -13.89 26.57 -2.04
N TYR A 39 -14.00 26.77 -3.35
CA TYR A 39 -12.92 26.52 -4.30
C TYR A 39 -12.32 27.83 -4.83
N ARG A 40 -10.96 27.88 -4.86
CA ARG A 40 -10.21 28.97 -5.48
C ARG A 40 -9.52 28.43 -6.74
N PHE A 41 -10.10 28.69 -7.87
CA PHE A 41 -9.60 28.24 -9.15
C PHE A 41 -8.47 29.15 -9.67
N PHE A 42 -7.25 28.60 -9.81
CA PHE A 42 -6.10 29.33 -10.34
C PHE A 42 -6.08 29.41 -11.86
N GLY A 43 -6.27 28.27 -12.55
CA GLY A 43 -6.24 28.25 -14.00
C GLY A 43 -6.06 26.88 -14.62
N PHE A 44 -5.78 26.86 -15.92
CA PHE A 44 -5.61 25.67 -16.75
C PHE A 44 -4.15 25.43 -17.10
N PHE A 45 -3.75 24.15 -17.12
CA PHE A 45 -2.53 23.67 -17.75
C PHE A 45 -2.89 22.75 -18.92
N SER A 46 -2.29 22.99 -20.10
CA SER A 46 -2.55 22.19 -21.30
C SER A 46 -1.37 22.27 -22.25
N ASP A 47 -1.05 21.18 -22.94
CA ASP A 47 -0.02 21.19 -23.99
C ASP A 47 -0.52 21.82 -25.29
N LYS A 48 -1.85 22.02 -25.42
CA LYS A 48 -2.45 22.83 -26.49
C LYS A 48 -2.46 24.29 -26.05
N VAL A 49 -1.71 25.12 -26.77
CA VAL A 49 -1.70 26.56 -26.53
C VAL A 49 -3.10 27.12 -26.73
N ASN A 50 -3.62 27.80 -25.71
CA ASN A 50 -4.94 28.40 -25.76
C ASN A 50 -4.92 29.89 -25.34
N ASN A 51 -5.72 30.72 -26.01
CA ASN A 51 -5.88 32.16 -25.70
C ASN A 51 -6.79 32.42 -24.47
N SER A 52 -6.98 31.43 -23.60
CA SER A 52 -7.76 31.59 -22.37
C SER A 52 -7.03 32.52 -21.38
N LYS A 53 -7.73 33.51 -20.84
CA LYS A 53 -7.20 34.44 -19.82
C LYS A 53 -6.69 33.74 -18.54
N LYS A 54 -7.01 32.48 -18.34
CA LYS A 54 -6.59 31.66 -17.19
C LYS A 54 -5.66 30.51 -17.58
N TYR A 55 -5.03 30.54 -18.74
CA TYR A 55 -4.00 29.60 -19.14
C TYR A 55 -2.70 29.89 -18.37
N LEU A 56 -2.17 28.91 -17.66
CA LEU A 56 -0.98 29.01 -16.80
C LEU A 56 0.27 28.41 -17.44
N GLY A 57 0.11 27.53 -18.44
CA GLY A 57 1.23 26.92 -19.15
C GLY A 57 1.00 25.46 -19.54
N ILE A 58 2.09 24.82 -19.97
CA ILE A 58 2.11 23.40 -20.35
C ILE A 58 1.99 22.50 -19.12
N ILE A 59 1.58 21.23 -19.32
CA ILE A 59 1.34 20.25 -18.24
C ILE A 59 2.57 20.06 -17.33
N GLN A 60 3.77 20.02 -17.89
CA GLN A 60 4.99 19.89 -17.09
C GLN A 60 5.20 21.00 -16.06
N LYS A 61 4.78 22.25 -16.38
CA LYS A 61 4.86 23.38 -15.44
C LYS A 61 3.85 23.27 -14.30
N ALA A 62 2.81 22.44 -14.44
CA ALA A 62 1.83 22.24 -13.39
C ALA A 62 2.43 21.67 -12.12
N PHE A 63 3.38 20.74 -12.22
CA PHE A 63 4.00 20.09 -11.05
C PHE A 63 4.68 21.10 -10.13
N GLN A 64 5.52 21.98 -10.70
CA GLN A 64 6.18 23.05 -9.93
C GLN A 64 5.17 24.05 -9.36
N PHE A 65 4.22 24.49 -10.17
CA PHE A 65 3.19 25.43 -9.74
C PHE A 65 2.36 24.91 -8.56
N VAL A 66 2.05 23.62 -8.57
CA VAL A 66 1.27 22.94 -7.51
C VAL A 66 1.99 23.03 -6.17
N LEU A 67 3.30 22.83 -6.17
CA LEU A 67 4.13 22.90 -4.96
C LEU A 67 4.25 24.36 -4.47
N ASP A 68 4.51 25.31 -5.41
CA ASP A 68 4.72 26.73 -5.09
C ASP A 68 3.45 27.42 -4.55
N LYS A 69 2.29 27.01 -5.04
CA LYS A 69 0.99 27.64 -4.69
C LYS A 69 0.15 26.83 -3.70
N SER A 70 0.71 25.76 -3.14
CA SER A 70 -0.01 24.88 -2.20
C SER A 70 -1.40 24.52 -2.74
N VAL A 71 -1.43 23.87 -3.92
CA VAL A 71 -2.67 23.41 -4.54
C VAL A 71 -3.18 22.18 -3.80
N ASP A 72 -4.47 22.20 -3.43
CA ASP A 72 -5.11 21.10 -2.67
C ASP A 72 -5.68 20.01 -3.57
N GLU A 73 -6.22 20.42 -4.75
CA GLU A 73 -6.90 19.49 -5.67
C GLU A 73 -6.51 19.76 -7.13
N ILE A 74 -6.27 18.66 -7.87
CA ILE A 74 -6.00 18.69 -9.31
C ILE A 74 -7.14 17.98 -10.04
N TYR A 75 -7.76 18.69 -10.96
CA TYR A 75 -8.80 18.16 -11.86
C TYR A 75 -8.19 17.90 -13.23
N CYS A 76 -8.21 16.64 -13.68
CA CYS A 76 -7.70 16.24 -14.99
C CYS A 76 -8.84 15.94 -15.94
N GLU A 77 -8.74 16.48 -17.13
CA GLU A 77 -9.66 16.18 -18.23
C GLU A 77 -9.09 15.01 -19.06
N SER A 78 -9.90 13.97 -19.26
CA SER A 78 -9.41 12.70 -19.82
C SER A 78 -9.21 12.66 -21.33
N SER A 79 -9.84 13.58 -22.09
CA SER A 79 -9.80 13.51 -23.57
C SER A 79 -8.57 14.18 -24.21
N THR A 80 -7.93 15.11 -23.49
CA THR A 80 -6.78 15.87 -24.01
C THR A 80 -5.44 15.43 -23.44
N ILE A 81 -5.43 14.48 -22.51
CA ILE A 81 -4.25 14.00 -21.78
C ILE A 81 -3.97 12.55 -22.20
N THR A 82 -2.70 12.25 -22.47
CA THR A 82 -2.28 10.86 -22.76
C THR A 82 -2.32 10.01 -21.48
N GLN A 83 -2.46 8.68 -21.66
CA GLN A 83 -2.45 7.74 -20.52
C GLN A 83 -1.13 7.83 -19.73
N THR A 84 -0.02 8.11 -20.40
CA THR A 84 1.29 8.29 -19.75
C THR A 84 1.29 9.51 -18.83
N GLN A 85 0.84 10.67 -19.35
CA GLN A 85 0.71 11.89 -18.56
C GLN A 85 -0.26 11.72 -17.38
N LEU A 86 -1.38 11.04 -17.61
CA LEU A 86 -2.35 10.76 -16.55
C LEU A 86 -1.72 9.94 -15.41
N ASN A 87 -0.92 8.93 -15.75
CA ASN A 87 -0.21 8.10 -14.77
C ASN A 87 0.86 8.89 -14.02
N GLU A 88 1.58 9.80 -14.68
CA GLU A 88 2.55 10.69 -14.04
C GLU A 88 1.87 11.63 -13.04
N ILE A 89 0.76 12.27 -13.44
CA ILE A 89 -0.01 13.14 -12.57
C ILE A 89 -0.54 12.37 -11.36
N ARG A 90 -1.07 11.16 -11.54
CA ARG A 90 -1.55 10.31 -10.44
C ARG A 90 -0.43 9.94 -9.46
N LYS A 91 0.76 9.56 -9.96
CA LYS A 91 1.93 9.27 -9.11
C LYS A 91 2.35 10.50 -8.31
N PHE A 92 2.42 11.67 -8.97
CA PHE A 92 2.78 12.93 -8.34
C PHE A 92 1.78 13.33 -7.25
N THR A 93 0.48 13.29 -7.53
CA THR A 93 -0.58 13.65 -6.56
C THR A 93 -0.62 12.70 -5.38
N SER A 94 -0.43 11.41 -5.60
CA SER A 94 -0.34 10.41 -4.54
C SER A 94 0.86 10.65 -3.62
N TYR A 95 2.04 10.96 -4.20
CA TYR A 95 3.26 11.22 -3.45
C TYR A 95 3.14 12.47 -2.56
N HIS A 96 2.56 13.56 -3.11
CA HIS A 96 2.42 14.84 -2.42
C HIS A 96 1.11 14.97 -1.62
N LYS A 97 0.29 13.92 -1.54
CA LYS A 97 -1.02 13.90 -0.83
C LYS A 97 -1.99 14.96 -1.35
N ILE A 98 -1.97 15.24 -2.66
CA ILE A 98 -2.86 16.17 -3.34
C ILE A 98 -4.08 15.40 -3.84
N GLU A 99 -5.27 15.93 -3.69
CA GLU A 99 -6.49 15.26 -4.14
C GLU A 99 -6.58 15.30 -5.66
N PHE A 100 -6.62 14.11 -6.29
CA PHE A 100 -6.75 13.96 -7.74
C PHE A 100 -8.20 13.67 -8.12
N ARG A 101 -8.71 14.37 -9.13
CA ARG A 101 -10.06 14.19 -9.66
C ARG A 101 -10.03 14.15 -11.18
N LEU A 102 -10.78 13.20 -11.77
CA LEU A 102 -10.89 13.07 -13.21
C LEU A 102 -12.23 13.65 -13.70
N ILE A 103 -12.17 14.51 -14.71
CA ILE A 103 -13.34 14.97 -15.46
C ILE A 103 -13.54 13.97 -16.61
N PRO A 104 -14.62 13.16 -16.60
CA PRO A 104 -14.75 12.08 -17.56
C PRO A 104 -15.13 12.56 -18.94
N GLU A 105 -14.57 11.95 -19.97
CA GLU A 105 -15.23 11.76 -21.24
C GLU A 105 -16.17 10.55 -21.14
N ASN A 106 -17.28 10.54 -21.88
CA ASN A 106 -18.39 9.58 -21.72
C ASN A 106 -18.01 8.08 -21.59
N LYS A 107 -16.80 7.68 -21.98
CA LYS A 107 -16.30 6.29 -21.87
C LYS A 107 -15.64 5.94 -20.54
N ALA A 108 -15.17 6.93 -19.76
CA ALA A 108 -14.42 6.68 -18.50
C ALA A 108 -15.35 6.43 -17.29
N ILE A 109 -16.65 6.63 -17.42
CA ILE A 109 -17.65 6.51 -16.34
C ILE A 109 -17.76 5.07 -15.80
N TYR A 110 -17.28 4.08 -16.56
CA TYR A 110 -17.43 2.64 -16.22
C TYR A 110 -16.19 2.00 -15.59
N SER A 111 -15.14 2.78 -15.24
CA SER A 111 -13.99 2.22 -14.56
C SER A 111 -14.31 1.91 -13.09
N LYS A 112 -13.99 0.70 -12.64
CA LYS A 112 -14.17 0.25 -11.25
C LYS A 112 -13.30 1.04 -10.25
N ASP A 113 -12.34 1.82 -10.75
CA ASP A 113 -11.35 2.56 -9.94
C ASP A 113 -11.80 3.95 -9.55
N TYR A 114 -12.95 4.41 -10.05
CA TYR A 114 -13.47 5.75 -9.80
C TYR A 114 -14.86 5.73 -9.21
N ILE A 115 -15.14 6.73 -8.38
CA ILE A 115 -16.47 7.06 -7.85
C ILE A 115 -16.95 8.32 -8.55
N LEU A 116 -18.18 8.30 -9.05
CA LEU A 116 -18.81 9.45 -9.69
C LEU A 116 -19.37 10.40 -8.61
N GLU A 117 -18.88 11.62 -8.58
CA GLU A 117 -19.43 12.73 -7.77
C GLU A 117 -20.07 13.76 -8.70
N HIS A 118 -21.13 14.42 -8.25
CA HIS A 118 -21.79 15.46 -8.99
C HIS A 118 -21.56 16.84 -8.35
N TYR A 119 -21.05 17.79 -9.12
CA TYR A 119 -20.96 19.18 -8.76
C TYR A 119 -22.02 19.97 -9.52
N GLY A 120 -23.22 20.08 -8.93
CA GLY A 120 -24.39 20.50 -9.65
C GLY A 120 -24.79 19.43 -10.69
N THR A 121 -24.84 19.81 -11.98
CA THR A 121 -25.12 18.88 -13.09
C THR A 121 -23.87 18.25 -13.72
N LEU A 122 -22.68 18.61 -13.24
CA LEU A 122 -21.41 18.14 -13.83
C LEU A 122 -20.93 16.86 -13.14
N PRO A 123 -20.76 15.75 -13.85
CA PRO A 123 -20.16 14.53 -13.33
C PRO A 123 -18.63 14.70 -13.20
N VAL A 124 -18.10 14.35 -12.04
CA VAL A 124 -16.65 14.35 -11.76
C VAL A 124 -16.28 13.00 -11.18
N LEU A 125 -15.22 12.38 -11.70
CA LEU A 125 -14.72 11.11 -11.21
C LEU A 125 -13.61 11.33 -10.18
N LYS A 126 -13.83 10.82 -8.99
CA LYS A 126 -12.84 10.76 -7.93
C LYS A 126 -12.26 9.35 -7.87
N PRO A 127 -10.93 9.17 -7.74
CA PRO A 127 -10.38 7.85 -7.49
C PRO A 127 -11.02 7.21 -6.25
N LYS A 128 -11.33 5.93 -6.36
CA LYS A 128 -11.83 5.15 -5.21
C LYS A 128 -10.72 5.13 -4.15
N GLN A 129 -11.02 5.63 -2.97
CA GLN A 129 -10.08 5.56 -1.85
C GLN A 129 -9.85 4.10 -1.47
N LEU A 130 -8.59 3.71 -1.41
CA LEU A 130 -8.22 2.39 -0.92
C LEU A 130 -8.50 2.29 0.58
N PRO A 131 -8.86 1.10 1.09
CA PRO A 131 -9.13 0.92 2.52
C PRO A 131 -8.01 1.46 3.41
N PHE A 132 -6.74 1.23 3.04
CA PHE A 132 -5.56 1.68 3.81
C PHE A 132 -5.22 3.17 3.66
N GLU A 133 -5.98 3.97 2.92
CA GLU A 133 -5.89 5.43 2.92
C GLU A 133 -6.73 6.06 4.03
N LYS A 134 -7.64 5.27 4.65
CA LYS A 134 -8.53 5.73 5.72
C LYS A 134 -7.89 5.55 7.09
N PHE A 135 -7.98 6.56 7.92
CA PHE A 135 -7.45 6.52 9.29
C PHE A 135 -8.10 5.43 10.13
N GLU A 136 -9.43 5.24 9.98
CA GLU A 136 -10.20 4.24 10.73
C GLU A 136 -9.69 2.82 10.45
N THR A 137 -9.29 2.53 9.20
CA THR A 137 -8.70 1.25 8.82
C THR A 137 -7.40 0.99 9.59
N HIS A 138 -6.52 1.97 9.64
CA HIS A 138 -5.26 1.84 10.38
C HIS A 138 -5.49 1.64 11.87
N LEU A 139 -6.45 2.34 12.45
CA LEU A 139 -6.78 2.23 13.87
C LEU A 139 -7.36 0.85 14.20
N ILE A 140 -8.40 0.41 13.49
CA ILE A 140 -9.05 -0.89 13.71
C ILE A 140 -8.03 -2.02 13.56
N LYS A 141 -7.23 -1.96 12.48
CA LYS A 141 -6.21 -2.96 12.23
C LYS A 141 -5.13 -2.98 13.31
N ARG A 142 -4.66 -1.81 13.77
CA ARG A 142 -3.65 -1.72 14.80
C ARG A 142 -4.13 -2.25 16.15
N VAL A 143 -5.36 -1.92 16.53
CA VAL A 143 -5.98 -2.44 17.77
C VAL A 143 -6.06 -3.97 17.71
N PHE A 144 -6.59 -4.50 16.62
CA PHE A 144 -6.64 -5.96 16.41
C PHE A 144 -5.26 -6.60 16.48
N ASP A 145 -4.28 -6.06 15.74
CA ASP A 145 -2.92 -6.59 15.67
C ASP A 145 -2.26 -6.65 17.06
N VAL A 146 -2.43 -5.60 17.88
CA VAL A 146 -1.86 -5.52 19.23
C VAL A 146 -2.55 -6.51 20.17
N LEU A 147 -3.89 -6.50 20.22
CA LEU A 147 -4.65 -7.37 21.13
C LEU A 147 -4.40 -8.85 20.80
N PHE A 148 -4.44 -9.21 19.52
CA PHE A 148 -4.19 -10.59 19.07
C PHE A 148 -2.74 -11.01 19.37
N SER A 149 -1.77 -10.13 19.14
CA SER A 149 -0.36 -10.43 19.43
C SER A 149 -0.09 -10.61 20.93
N ILE A 150 -0.69 -9.77 21.77
CA ILE A 150 -0.59 -9.94 23.25
C ILE A 150 -1.20 -11.28 23.65
N LEU A 151 -2.38 -11.62 23.12
CA LEU A 151 -3.04 -12.90 23.41
C LEU A 151 -2.10 -14.07 23.08
N ILE A 152 -1.52 -14.10 21.86
CA ILE A 152 -0.60 -15.17 21.45
C ILE A 152 0.69 -15.17 22.31
N CYS A 153 1.25 -14.02 22.62
CA CYS A 153 2.45 -13.93 23.46
C CYS A 153 2.21 -14.53 24.85
N VAL A 154 1.06 -14.25 25.47
CA VAL A 154 0.76 -14.73 26.83
C VAL A 154 0.30 -16.21 26.83
N THR A 155 -0.55 -16.59 25.88
CA THR A 155 -1.16 -17.95 25.88
C THR A 155 -0.28 -19.01 25.23
N VAL A 156 0.52 -18.65 24.23
CA VAL A 156 1.33 -19.62 23.45
C VAL A 156 2.82 -19.43 23.72
N LEU A 157 3.37 -18.24 23.53
CA LEU A 157 4.82 -18.05 23.57
C LEU A 157 5.40 -18.24 24.97
N LEU A 158 4.68 -17.84 26.01
CA LEU A 158 5.13 -17.99 27.40
C LEU A 158 5.48 -19.44 27.75
N TRP A 159 4.69 -20.39 27.29
CA TRP A 159 4.88 -21.83 27.57
C TRP A 159 5.73 -22.53 26.53
N LEU A 160 5.57 -22.16 25.27
CA LEU A 160 6.23 -22.83 24.16
C LEU A 160 7.72 -22.47 24.06
N PHE A 161 8.09 -21.21 24.33
CA PHE A 161 9.46 -20.75 24.17
C PHE A 161 10.47 -21.49 25.06
N PRO A 162 10.24 -21.72 26.34
CA PRO A 162 11.18 -22.52 27.17
C PRO A 162 11.43 -23.91 26.58
N ILE A 163 10.37 -24.58 26.13
CA ILE A 163 10.46 -25.92 25.56
C ILE A 163 11.26 -25.90 24.25
N VAL A 164 10.88 -25.00 23.31
CA VAL A 164 11.55 -24.90 22.02
C VAL A 164 12.98 -24.38 22.18
N PHE A 165 13.25 -23.51 23.16
CA PHE A 165 14.60 -23.05 23.48
C PHE A 165 15.53 -24.25 23.81
N ILE A 166 15.09 -25.13 24.71
CA ILE A 166 15.88 -26.33 25.10
C ILE A 166 16.11 -27.20 23.87
N LEU A 167 15.06 -27.50 23.09
CA LEU A 167 15.15 -28.35 21.89
C LEU A 167 16.13 -27.77 20.85
N VAL A 168 16.05 -26.50 20.55
CA VAL A 168 16.93 -25.82 19.57
C VAL A 168 18.38 -25.80 20.06
N LYS A 169 18.62 -25.65 21.38
CA LYS A 169 19.96 -25.63 21.95
C LYS A 169 20.61 -27.02 21.94
N ILE A 170 19.83 -28.09 22.15
CA ILE A 170 20.31 -29.48 22.04
C ILE A 170 20.63 -29.84 20.59
N ASP A 171 19.77 -29.41 19.63
CA ASP A 171 19.89 -29.78 18.21
C ASP A 171 21.07 -29.07 17.50
N SER A 172 21.41 -27.83 17.89
CA SER A 172 22.56 -27.13 17.33
C SER A 172 23.06 -25.98 18.21
N ARG A 173 24.38 -25.74 18.21
CA ARG A 173 25.03 -24.62 18.91
C ARG A 173 24.68 -23.27 18.26
N GLY A 174 24.49 -22.23 19.06
CA GLY A 174 24.30 -20.84 18.60
C GLY A 174 23.13 -20.10 19.24
N PRO A 175 22.78 -18.87 18.76
CA PRO A 175 21.70 -18.06 19.32
C PRO A 175 20.33 -18.70 19.06
N PHE A 176 19.37 -18.50 19.96
CA PHE A 176 17.99 -19.00 19.80
C PHE A 176 17.23 -18.24 18.72
N PHE A 177 17.33 -16.92 18.73
CA PHE A 177 16.70 -16.07 17.74
C PHE A 177 17.61 -15.85 16.53
N PHE A 178 17.00 -15.90 15.37
CA PHE A 178 17.56 -15.45 14.11
C PHE A 178 16.88 -14.14 13.71
N LYS A 179 17.66 -13.16 13.25
CA LYS A 179 17.21 -11.83 12.82
C LYS A 179 17.63 -11.61 11.37
N GLN A 180 16.69 -11.24 10.52
CA GLN A 180 16.96 -10.96 9.11
C GLN A 180 16.31 -9.66 8.69
N LYS A 181 17.06 -8.81 7.97
CA LYS A 181 16.51 -7.56 7.41
C LYS A 181 15.50 -7.89 6.33
N ARG A 182 14.35 -7.22 6.37
CA ARG A 182 13.24 -7.34 5.45
C ARG A 182 12.68 -5.96 5.11
N ASP A 183 12.06 -5.87 3.92
CA ASP A 183 11.38 -4.66 3.51
C ASP A 183 10.00 -4.58 4.17
N GLY A 184 9.72 -3.43 4.79
CA GLY A 184 8.47 -3.08 5.44
C GLY A 184 7.68 -2.03 4.66
N ILE A 185 6.81 -1.34 5.37
CA ILE A 185 5.96 -0.28 4.79
C ILE A 185 6.83 0.81 4.15
N ASN A 186 6.46 1.25 2.95
CA ASN A 186 7.16 2.27 2.15
C ASN A 186 8.66 1.96 1.94
N GLY A 187 9.03 0.68 1.89
CA GLY A 187 10.42 0.25 1.71
C GLY A 187 11.32 0.42 2.95
N LYS A 188 10.79 0.86 4.09
CA LYS A 188 11.56 0.99 5.32
C LYS A 188 11.95 -0.39 5.85
N GLN A 189 13.24 -0.65 5.96
CA GLN A 189 13.76 -1.94 6.42
C GLN A 189 13.58 -2.13 7.93
N PHE A 190 13.30 -3.38 8.32
CA PHE A 190 13.21 -3.80 9.72
C PHE A 190 13.84 -5.17 9.93
N TYR A 191 14.14 -5.52 11.18
CA TYR A 191 14.62 -6.86 11.54
C TYR A 191 13.44 -7.78 11.85
N CYS A 192 13.20 -8.76 10.97
CA CYS A 192 12.22 -9.82 11.17
C CYS A 192 12.80 -10.90 12.10
N TYR A 193 12.10 -11.19 13.19
CA TYR A 193 12.51 -12.18 14.17
C TYR A 193 11.98 -13.57 13.83
N LYS A 194 12.84 -14.59 14.00
CA LYS A 194 12.48 -16.01 13.86
C LYS A 194 13.19 -16.84 14.91
N ILE A 195 12.69 -18.05 15.17
CA ILE A 195 13.47 -19.07 15.88
C ILE A 195 14.47 -19.66 14.89
N ARG A 196 15.69 -19.86 15.33
CA ARG A 196 16.71 -20.49 14.50
C ARG A 196 16.33 -21.92 14.14
N SER A 197 16.22 -22.21 12.85
CA SER A 197 15.89 -23.52 12.28
C SER A 197 17.01 -24.11 11.42
N MET A 198 18.16 -23.41 11.34
CA MET A 198 19.32 -23.81 10.57
C MET A 198 20.59 -23.75 11.40
N LYS A 199 21.62 -24.53 11.01
CA LYS A 199 22.97 -24.37 11.50
C LYS A 199 23.48 -22.98 11.15
N ILE A 200 24.40 -22.43 11.95
CA ILE A 200 25.04 -21.14 11.67
C ILE A 200 25.76 -21.25 10.32
N ASN A 201 25.49 -20.34 9.43
CA ASN A 201 26.12 -20.24 8.11
C ASN A 201 26.16 -18.77 7.65
N GLU A 202 27.14 -18.43 6.86
CA GLU A 202 27.34 -17.05 6.35
C GLU A 202 26.29 -16.63 5.30
N GLU A 203 25.73 -17.60 4.60
CA GLU A 203 24.74 -17.37 3.54
C GLU A 203 23.31 -17.12 4.05
N ALA A 204 23.09 -17.17 5.37
CA ALA A 204 21.74 -17.09 5.96
C ALA A 204 21.01 -15.78 5.67
N HIS A 205 21.74 -14.71 5.34
CA HIS A 205 21.18 -13.39 5.05
C HIS A 205 20.91 -13.16 3.55
N GLU A 206 21.53 -13.94 2.67
CA GLU A 206 21.49 -13.73 1.22
C GLU A 206 20.65 -14.80 0.50
N LYS A 207 20.82 -16.06 0.89
CA LYS A 207 20.18 -17.19 0.22
C LYS A 207 18.91 -17.65 0.93
N GLN A 208 17.83 -17.73 0.18
CA GLN A 208 16.59 -18.35 0.65
C GLN A 208 16.81 -19.86 0.87
N ALA A 209 16.10 -20.43 1.84
CA ALA A 209 16.07 -21.87 2.03
C ALA A 209 15.34 -22.54 0.86
N VAL A 210 15.94 -23.58 0.32
CA VAL A 210 15.37 -24.43 -0.73
C VAL A 210 14.79 -25.71 -0.15
N LYS A 211 14.07 -26.47 -0.98
CA LYS A 211 13.55 -27.79 -0.57
C LYS A 211 14.71 -28.73 -0.28
N ASN A 212 14.67 -29.43 0.86
CA ASN A 212 15.74 -30.34 1.34
C ASN A 212 17.10 -29.65 1.59
N ASP A 213 17.10 -28.40 2.02
CA ASP A 213 18.30 -27.66 2.36
C ASP A 213 19.08 -28.31 3.52
N LYS A 214 20.33 -28.74 3.26
CA LYS A 214 21.20 -29.41 4.24
C LYS A 214 21.55 -28.56 5.47
N ARG A 215 21.31 -27.28 5.42
CA ARG A 215 21.52 -26.35 6.55
C ARG A 215 20.44 -26.49 7.62
N ILE A 216 19.28 -27.04 7.26
CA ILE A 216 18.13 -27.19 8.18
C ILE A 216 18.43 -28.30 9.17
N THR A 217 18.24 -28.02 10.46
CA THR A 217 18.41 -29.00 11.53
C THR A 217 17.16 -29.90 11.67
N LYS A 218 17.23 -31.02 12.41
CA LYS A 218 16.07 -31.88 12.59
C LYS A 218 14.91 -31.19 13.29
N ILE A 219 15.19 -30.50 14.40
CA ILE A 219 14.17 -29.67 15.09
C ILE A 219 13.76 -28.49 14.22
N GLY A 220 14.70 -27.88 13.49
CA GLY A 220 14.42 -26.82 12.54
C GLY A 220 13.45 -27.22 11.44
N SER A 221 13.52 -28.43 10.93
CA SER A 221 12.57 -28.98 9.96
C SER A 221 11.15 -29.04 10.53
N PHE A 222 11.00 -29.54 11.75
CA PHE A 222 9.71 -29.56 12.46
C PHE A 222 9.17 -28.15 12.69
N LEU A 223 10.00 -27.21 13.19
CA LEU A 223 9.59 -25.82 13.42
C LEU A 223 9.08 -25.14 12.13
N ARG A 224 9.76 -25.39 11.00
CA ARG A 224 9.38 -24.81 9.69
C ARG A 224 8.11 -25.43 9.13
N SER A 225 7.93 -26.76 9.25
CA SER A 225 6.72 -27.44 8.76
C SER A 225 5.46 -27.01 9.53
N THR A 226 5.62 -26.70 10.84
CA THR A 226 4.56 -26.21 11.72
C THR A 226 4.47 -24.69 11.78
N SER A 227 5.39 -23.95 11.13
CA SER A 227 5.50 -22.48 11.19
C SER A 227 5.78 -21.91 12.59
N LEU A 228 6.18 -22.73 13.52
CA LEU A 228 6.55 -22.30 14.88
C LEU A 228 7.80 -21.41 14.88
N ASP A 229 8.67 -21.55 13.88
CA ASP A 229 9.84 -20.69 13.71
C ASP A 229 9.46 -19.21 13.47
N GLU A 230 8.25 -18.94 13.01
CA GLU A 230 7.76 -17.58 12.70
C GLU A 230 7.05 -16.90 13.89
N LEU A 231 6.78 -17.61 14.98
CA LEU A 231 6.11 -17.05 16.16
C LEU A 231 6.77 -15.80 16.77
N PRO A 232 8.11 -15.62 16.77
CA PRO A 232 8.71 -14.38 17.25
C PRO A 232 8.32 -13.13 16.45
N GLN A 233 7.72 -13.28 15.27
CA GLN A 233 7.22 -12.15 14.49
C GLN A 233 6.08 -11.39 15.20
N PHE A 234 5.39 -12.01 16.18
CA PHE A 234 4.43 -11.28 17.01
C PHE A 234 5.10 -10.15 17.80
N PHE A 235 6.38 -10.24 18.14
CA PHE A 235 7.13 -9.11 18.69
C PHE A 235 7.33 -7.99 17.65
N ASN A 236 7.51 -8.32 16.36
CA ASN A 236 7.54 -7.30 15.31
C ASN A 236 6.18 -6.63 15.16
N VAL A 237 5.08 -7.37 15.31
CA VAL A 237 3.73 -6.79 15.29
C VAL A 237 3.54 -5.82 16.47
N LEU A 238 3.92 -6.21 17.68
CA LEU A 238 3.83 -5.34 18.86
C LEU A 238 4.67 -4.07 18.71
N LYS A 239 5.88 -4.17 18.14
CA LYS A 239 6.73 -3.02 17.80
C LYS A 239 6.14 -2.11 16.73
N GLY A 240 5.23 -2.63 15.90
CA GLY A 240 4.63 -1.89 14.80
C GLY A 240 5.33 -2.02 13.45
N ASP A 241 6.35 -2.88 13.33
CA ASP A 241 7.05 -3.19 12.08
C ASP A 241 6.20 -4.05 11.15
N MET A 242 5.36 -4.92 11.74
CA MET A 242 4.52 -5.88 11.04
C MET A 242 3.06 -5.78 11.47
N SER A 243 2.20 -6.50 10.78
CA SER A 243 0.82 -6.79 11.09
C SER A 243 0.63 -8.31 11.20
N VAL A 244 -0.44 -8.77 11.84
CA VAL A 244 -0.81 -10.20 11.85
C VAL A 244 -1.10 -10.67 10.42
N VAL A 245 -1.91 -9.90 9.68
CA VAL A 245 -2.28 -10.20 8.30
C VAL A 245 -1.78 -9.10 7.37
N GLY A 246 -1.12 -9.49 6.28
CA GLY A 246 -0.59 -8.57 5.27
C GLY A 246 0.30 -9.27 4.24
N PRO A 247 0.83 -8.57 3.24
CA PRO A 247 1.80 -9.11 2.30
C PRO A 247 3.03 -9.68 3.00
N ARG A 248 3.51 -10.86 2.57
CA ARG A 248 4.71 -11.46 3.19
C ARG A 248 5.96 -10.60 2.91
N PRO A 249 6.78 -10.25 3.92
CA PRO A 249 7.97 -9.42 3.71
C PRO A 249 9.06 -10.20 2.95
N HIS A 250 9.64 -9.58 1.92
CA HIS A 250 10.76 -10.13 1.17
C HIS A 250 12.11 -9.58 1.68
N ILE A 251 13.20 -10.30 1.40
CA ILE A 251 14.55 -9.79 1.58
C ILE A 251 14.88 -8.81 0.46
N ASN A 252 15.75 -7.81 0.73
CA ASN A 252 16.05 -6.75 -0.21
C ASN A 252 16.50 -7.25 -1.59
N VAL A 253 17.37 -8.26 -1.63
CA VAL A 253 17.84 -8.88 -2.87
C VAL A 253 16.69 -9.42 -3.74
N GLN A 254 15.66 -10.00 -3.12
CA GLN A 254 14.46 -10.46 -3.84
C GLN A 254 13.62 -9.30 -4.33
N THR A 255 13.47 -8.26 -3.51
CA THR A 255 12.72 -7.05 -3.89
C THR A 255 13.34 -6.40 -5.12
N GLU A 256 14.65 -6.20 -5.16
CA GLU A 256 15.36 -5.63 -6.32
C GLU A 256 15.18 -6.45 -7.60
N LYS A 257 15.18 -7.78 -7.47
CA LYS A 257 14.91 -8.67 -8.60
C LYS A 257 13.46 -8.53 -9.08
N TYR A 258 12.49 -8.62 -8.17
CA TYR A 258 11.08 -8.68 -8.53
C TYR A 258 10.50 -7.34 -9.00
N ILE A 259 11.05 -6.21 -8.59
CA ILE A 259 10.70 -4.88 -9.15
C ILE A 259 10.90 -4.85 -10.67
N LYS A 260 11.95 -5.52 -11.17
CA LYS A 260 12.26 -5.59 -12.61
C LYS A 260 11.38 -6.57 -13.38
N GLU A 261 10.79 -7.55 -12.69
CA GLU A 261 10.06 -8.66 -13.30
C GLU A 261 8.53 -8.51 -13.26
N VAL A 262 8.01 -7.72 -12.31
CA VAL A 262 6.56 -7.60 -12.05
C VAL A 262 6.15 -6.15 -11.93
N ASP A 263 5.25 -5.74 -12.83
CA ASP A 263 4.64 -4.42 -12.77
C ASP A 263 3.89 -4.22 -11.44
N ASN A 264 3.94 -3.01 -10.90
CA ASN A 264 3.28 -2.64 -9.65
C ASN A 264 3.72 -3.46 -8.41
N TYR A 265 4.90 -4.11 -8.47
CA TYR A 265 5.43 -4.89 -7.34
C TYR A 265 5.48 -4.08 -6.05
N LEU A 266 5.86 -2.81 -6.10
CA LEU A 266 5.98 -1.93 -4.94
C LEU A 266 4.66 -1.57 -4.26
N THR A 267 3.52 -1.76 -4.93
CA THR A 267 2.21 -1.52 -4.32
C THR A 267 2.01 -2.37 -3.05
N ARG A 268 2.60 -3.56 -2.99
CA ARG A 268 2.54 -4.41 -1.80
C ARG A 268 3.21 -3.81 -0.55
N ASN A 269 4.12 -2.86 -0.74
CA ASN A 269 4.83 -2.17 0.34
C ASN A 269 4.07 -0.94 0.85
N SER A 270 2.90 -0.62 0.30
CA SER A 270 2.05 0.48 0.80
C SER A 270 1.41 0.18 2.16
N VAL A 271 1.44 -1.07 2.60
CA VAL A 271 0.92 -1.52 3.90
C VAL A 271 2.00 -2.26 4.69
N LYS A 272 1.77 -2.45 6.00
CA LYS A 272 2.67 -3.25 6.83
C LYS A 272 2.69 -4.70 6.36
N PRO A 273 3.86 -5.34 6.29
CA PRO A 273 3.95 -6.77 5.99
C PRO A 273 3.30 -7.61 7.07
N GLY A 274 2.74 -8.77 6.68
CA GLY A 274 2.06 -9.69 7.59
C GLY A 274 2.87 -10.92 7.97
N ILE A 275 2.53 -11.52 9.13
CA ILE A 275 2.95 -12.88 9.50
C ILE A 275 2.30 -13.86 8.51
N THR A 276 1.00 -13.70 8.28
CA THR A 276 0.24 -14.39 7.23
C THR A 276 -0.35 -13.41 6.23
N GLY A 277 -0.86 -13.90 5.10
CA GLY A 277 -1.45 -13.07 4.08
C GLY A 277 -2.24 -13.86 3.06
N LEU A 278 -3.05 -13.16 2.26
CA LEU A 278 -3.94 -13.77 1.28
C LEU A 278 -3.17 -14.65 0.28
N ALA A 279 -2.03 -14.18 -0.22
CA ALA A 279 -1.18 -14.97 -1.12
C ALA A 279 -0.71 -16.27 -0.48
N GLN A 280 -0.35 -16.25 0.82
CA GLN A 280 0.15 -17.42 1.54
C GLN A 280 -0.94 -18.51 1.68
N ILE A 281 -2.16 -18.13 2.08
CA ILE A 281 -3.28 -19.07 2.23
C ILE A 281 -3.83 -19.55 0.88
N SER A 282 -3.55 -18.82 -0.21
CA SER A 282 -3.89 -19.19 -1.59
C SER A 282 -2.85 -20.10 -2.26
N GLY A 283 -1.88 -20.65 -1.49
CA GLY A 283 -0.89 -21.60 -1.98
C GLY A 283 0.44 -20.98 -2.45
N TYR A 284 0.57 -19.65 -2.45
CA TYR A 284 1.80 -18.95 -2.90
C TYR A 284 2.76 -18.64 -1.74
N ARG A 285 2.94 -19.59 -0.80
CA ARG A 285 3.80 -19.43 0.37
C ARG A 285 5.26 -19.83 0.14
N GLY A 286 5.50 -20.82 -0.70
CA GLY A 286 6.77 -21.51 -0.87
C GLY A 286 7.85 -20.74 -1.63
N GLU A 287 8.81 -21.48 -2.14
CA GLU A 287 9.82 -20.98 -3.07
C GLU A 287 9.16 -20.49 -4.37
N VAL A 288 9.71 -19.41 -4.92
CA VAL A 288 9.29 -18.91 -6.24
C VAL A 288 10.10 -19.67 -7.28
N VAL A 289 9.48 -20.60 -7.97
CA VAL A 289 10.11 -21.40 -9.00
C VAL A 289 9.98 -20.70 -10.36
N GLU A 290 8.78 -20.21 -10.66
CA GLU A 290 8.47 -19.55 -11.91
C GLU A 290 8.13 -18.06 -11.74
N LYS A 291 8.25 -17.30 -12.84
CA LYS A 291 7.80 -15.89 -12.86
C LYS A 291 6.29 -15.76 -12.63
N SER A 292 5.52 -16.78 -12.97
CA SER A 292 4.07 -16.86 -12.71
C SER A 292 3.77 -16.84 -11.21
N ASP A 293 4.60 -17.48 -10.37
CA ASP A 293 4.39 -17.56 -8.92
C ASP A 293 4.47 -16.19 -8.27
N ILE A 294 5.51 -15.41 -8.64
CA ILE A 294 5.65 -14.07 -8.07
C ILE A 294 4.57 -13.10 -8.60
N LYS A 295 4.18 -13.21 -9.87
CA LYS A 295 3.07 -12.43 -10.41
C LYS A 295 1.76 -12.71 -9.68
N ASN A 296 1.45 -13.99 -9.45
CA ASN A 296 0.24 -14.39 -8.73
C ASN A 296 0.31 -13.94 -7.26
N ARG A 297 1.46 -14.07 -6.60
CA ARG A 297 1.66 -13.58 -5.23
C ARG A 297 1.37 -12.09 -5.15
N VAL A 298 1.96 -11.28 -6.03
CA VAL A 298 1.72 -9.82 -6.08
C VAL A 298 0.25 -9.52 -6.36
N LYS A 299 -0.41 -10.26 -7.27
CA LYS A 299 -1.83 -10.09 -7.56
C LYS A 299 -2.71 -10.30 -6.33
N PHE A 300 -2.46 -11.35 -5.52
CA PHE A 300 -3.19 -11.57 -4.28
C PHE A 300 -2.87 -10.53 -3.21
N ASP A 301 -1.63 -10.07 -3.12
CA ASP A 301 -1.22 -9.02 -2.19
C ASP A 301 -1.91 -7.68 -2.53
N VAL A 302 -1.96 -7.32 -3.82
CA VAL A 302 -2.66 -6.13 -4.31
C VAL A 302 -4.16 -6.26 -4.08
N PHE A 303 -4.75 -7.42 -4.42
CA PHE A 303 -6.17 -7.67 -4.14
C PHE A 303 -6.53 -7.48 -2.66
N TYR A 304 -5.68 -7.98 -1.76
CA TYR A 304 -5.85 -7.79 -0.33
C TYR A 304 -5.86 -6.30 0.06
N ILE A 305 -4.93 -5.52 -0.49
CA ILE A 305 -4.81 -4.08 -0.20
C ILE A 305 -6.04 -3.31 -0.68
N GLU A 306 -6.51 -3.63 -1.90
CA GLU A 306 -7.65 -2.94 -2.53
C GLU A 306 -9.01 -3.31 -1.92
N ASN A 307 -9.11 -4.52 -1.34
CA ASN A 307 -10.37 -5.07 -0.85
C ASN A 307 -10.34 -5.37 0.65
N TRP A 308 -9.41 -4.78 1.39
CA TRP A 308 -9.28 -5.04 2.81
C TRP A 308 -10.59 -4.77 3.56
N SER A 309 -10.91 -5.69 4.46
CA SER A 309 -11.91 -5.54 5.49
C SER A 309 -11.48 -6.33 6.72
N PHE A 310 -12.00 -5.96 7.88
CA PHE A 310 -11.72 -6.67 9.12
C PHE A 310 -12.11 -8.16 9.03
N PHE A 311 -13.23 -8.47 8.38
CA PHE A 311 -13.66 -9.86 8.16
C PHE A 311 -12.70 -10.64 7.25
N LEU A 312 -12.08 -9.99 6.29
CA LEU A 312 -11.04 -10.62 5.45
C LEU A 312 -9.83 -11.01 6.29
N ASP A 313 -9.38 -10.16 7.21
CA ASP A 313 -8.29 -10.50 8.14
C ASP A 313 -8.65 -11.69 9.02
N LEU A 314 -9.85 -11.73 9.59
CA LEU A 314 -10.31 -12.87 10.39
C LEU A 314 -10.34 -14.16 9.57
N LYS A 315 -10.83 -14.12 8.33
CA LYS A 315 -10.87 -15.26 7.43
C LYS A 315 -9.46 -15.79 7.10
N ILE A 316 -8.52 -14.88 6.79
CA ILE A 316 -7.13 -15.25 6.52
C ILE A 316 -6.49 -15.86 7.76
N GLY A 317 -6.68 -15.26 8.94
CA GLY A 317 -6.17 -15.76 10.21
C GLY A 317 -6.69 -17.16 10.57
N ALA A 318 -7.96 -17.43 10.34
CA ALA A 318 -8.59 -18.74 10.61
C ALA A 318 -8.05 -19.87 9.71
N ILE A 319 -7.58 -19.55 8.49
CA ILE A 319 -7.03 -20.53 7.54
C ILE A 319 -5.53 -20.77 7.79
N PHE A 320 -4.83 -19.84 8.41
CA PHE A 320 -3.37 -19.92 8.63
C PHE A 320 -2.91 -21.13 9.46
N GLY A 321 -3.76 -21.74 10.24
CA GLY A 321 -3.46 -22.91 11.07
C GLY A 321 -3.74 -24.27 10.39
N ARG A 322 -4.19 -24.26 9.14
CA ARG A 322 -4.43 -25.48 8.34
C ARG A 322 -3.35 -25.61 7.26
#